data_d2c13914ff6ff32501d144d16ca2bdbc
#
_entry.id   d2c13914ff6ff32501d144d16ca2bdbc
#
_cell.length_a   1.000
_cell.length_b   1.000
_cell.length_c   1.000
_cell.angle_alpha   90.00
_cell.angle_beta   90.00
_cell.angle_gamma   90.00
#
_symmetry.space_group_name_H-M   'P 1'
#
loop_
_entity.id
_entity.type
_entity.pdbx_description
1 polymer ?
#
loop_
_entity_poly.entity_id
_entity_poly.type
_entity_poly.pdbx_seq_one_letter_code
_entity_poly.pdbx_strand_id
1 'polypeptide(L)'
;MDFRKVFDSIPEEFDKWRTRYCDEIFADVIEYSKLDSGKTALEIGPGTGQATEPIVKTGCSYLAIELGENLAEYTKNKFSSYDNFKIVNADFETYDFGHHQFDLVYSAATIQWIPEEIGFPKIYDILKNNGTFAMMLTRTDEKSANEPLYLKIQEMYAEYFQPQTEYTCSLNYNNTEKYGFTDIECRHYHKTRELNADEYVSWISTHASHITLQEPYKSKFYEGIRDAIRSFGNNITLYDTIVLYLAKKP
;
A
#
# COMPACT_ATOMS: atom_id res chain seq x y z
N MET A 1 21.53 1.34 -2.35
CA MET A 1 20.27 2.04 -1.97
C MET A 1 19.35 0.99 -1.39
N ASP A 2 18.73 1.23 -0.25
CA ASP A 2 17.71 0.32 0.29
C ASP A 2 16.47 0.39 -0.61
N PHE A 3 16.12 -0.74 -1.24
CA PHE A 3 15.03 -0.79 -2.20
C PHE A 3 13.65 -0.51 -1.57
N ARG A 4 13.52 -0.70 -0.25
CA ARG A 4 12.31 -0.31 0.50
C ARG A 4 12.02 1.19 0.43
N LYS A 5 13.06 2.03 0.15
CA LYS A 5 12.95 3.49 -0.02
C LYS A 5 12.74 3.94 -1.47
N VAL A 6 12.49 3.02 -2.41
CA VAL A 6 12.38 3.37 -3.84
C VAL A 6 11.30 4.42 -4.11
N PHE A 7 10.19 4.39 -3.37
CA PHE A 7 9.07 5.34 -3.52
C PHE A 7 9.38 6.74 -2.98
N ASP A 8 10.40 6.87 -2.15
CA ASP A 8 10.80 8.14 -1.52
C ASP A 8 11.29 9.19 -2.53
N SER A 9 11.60 8.75 -3.74
CA SER A 9 12.04 9.63 -4.84
C SER A 9 10.91 10.32 -5.61
N ILE A 10 9.63 9.91 -5.40
CA ILE A 10 8.49 10.35 -6.22
C ILE A 10 7.21 10.63 -5.39
N PRO A 11 7.25 11.41 -4.28
CA PRO A 11 6.09 11.58 -3.41
C PRO A 11 4.85 12.14 -4.12
N GLU A 12 5.02 13.16 -4.99
CA GLU A 12 3.92 13.81 -5.69
C GLU A 12 3.23 12.87 -6.70
N GLU A 13 4.02 12.17 -7.52
CA GLU A 13 3.52 11.18 -8.47
C GLU A 13 2.86 10.01 -7.72
N PHE A 14 3.47 9.58 -6.63
CA PHE A 14 2.94 8.53 -5.77
C PHE A 14 1.58 8.95 -5.20
N ASP A 15 1.44 10.16 -4.66
CA ASP A 15 0.15 10.65 -4.16
C ASP A 15 -0.90 10.74 -5.25
N LYS A 16 -0.54 11.23 -6.42
CA LYS A 16 -1.46 11.47 -7.53
C LYS A 16 -1.97 10.17 -8.16
N TRP A 17 -1.12 9.17 -8.34
CA TRP A 17 -1.41 8.04 -9.21
C TRP A 17 -1.63 6.71 -8.50
N ARG A 18 -1.23 6.55 -7.23
CA ARG A 18 -1.48 5.29 -6.51
C ARG A 18 -2.97 5.06 -6.28
N THR A 19 -3.36 3.78 -6.38
CA THR A 19 -4.75 3.36 -6.19
C THR A 19 -5.25 3.74 -4.81
N ARG A 20 -6.44 4.37 -4.75
CA ARG A 20 -7.13 4.70 -3.50
C ARG A 20 -8.03 3.53 -3.09
N TYR A 21 -8.17 3.37 -1.80
CA TYR A 21 -9.08 2.42 -1.19
C TYR A 21 -10.54 2.95 -1.22
N CYS A 22 -11.50 2.05 -1.13
CA CYS A 22 -12.91 2.43 -0.98
C CYS A 22 -13.25 2.72 0.49
N ASP A 23 -14.32 3.50 0.72
CA ASP A 23 -14.71 3.92 2.08
C ASP A 23 -15.16 2.74 2.94
N GLU A 24 -15.77 1.72 2.34
CA GLU A 24 -16.27 0.53 3.02
C GLU A 24 -15.17 -0.23 3.76
N ILE A 25 -13.94 -0.28 3.21
CA ILE A 25 -12.82 -0.98 3.87
C ILE A 25 -12.47 -0.32 5.20
N PHE A 26 -12.54 1.01 5.27
CA PHE A 26 -12.25 1.74 6.50
C PHE A 26 -13.38 1.62 7.50
N ALA A 27 -14.64 1.64 7.04
CA ALA A 27 -15.79 1.38 7.90
C ALA A 27 -15.66 0.01 8.59
N ASP A 28 -15.27 -1.02 7.83
CA ASP A 28 -15.04 -2.37 8.36
C ASP A 28 -13.86 -2.43 9.35
N VAL A 29 -12.76 -1.73 9.08
CA VAL A 29 -11.62 -1.66 10.03
C VAL A 29 -12.04 -0.96 11.33
N ILE A 30 -12.77 0.16 11.23
CA ILE A 30 -13.23 0.95 12.39
C ILE A 30 -14.21 0.11 13.23
N GLU A 31 -15.18 -0.56 12.59
CA GLU A 31 -16.16 -1.42 13.27
C GLU A 31 -15.47 -2.60 13.97
N TYR A 32 -14.62 -3.33 13.25
CA TYR A 32 -13.93 -4.51 13.78
C TYR A 32 -13.00 -4.16 14.94
N SER A 33 -12.26 -3.05 14.85
CA SER A 33 -11.36 -2.57 15.90
C SER A 33 -12.09 -1.83 17.02
N LYS A 34 -13.35 -1.45 16.81
CA LYS A 34 -14.11 -0.55 17.67
C LYS A 34 -13.36 0.75 17.94
N LEU A 35 -12.73 1.29 16.90
CA LEU A 35 -11.87 2.46 16.99
C LEU A 35 -12.71 3.71 17.26
N ASP A 36 -12.27 4.51 18.23
CA ASP A 36 -12.89 5.78 18.61
C ASP A 36 -11.82 6.77 19.13
N SER A 37 -12.25 7.95 19.56
CA SER A 37 -11.36 9.01 20.05
C SER A 37 -10.61 8.69 21.36
N GLY A 38 -11.00 7.65 22.09
CA GLY A 38 -10.32 7.19 23.30
C GLY A 38 -9.21 6.16 23.04
N LYS A 39 -9.01 5.77 21.77
CA LYS A 39 -8.09 4.72 21.37
C LYS A 39 -6.86 5.22 20.64
N THR A 40 -5.94 4.31 20.40
CA THR A 40 -4.66 4.58 19.74
C THR A 40 -4.50 3.72 18.48
N ALA A 41 -4.07 4.33 17.38
CA ALA A 41 -3.80 3.64 16.12
C ALA A 41 -2.36 3.88 15.64
N LEU A 42 -1.76 2.85 15.04
CA LEU A 42 -0.47 2.93 14.34
C LEU A 42 -0.67 2.54 12.87
N GLU A 43 -0.21 3.38 11.96
CA GLU A 43 -0.05 3.05 10.54
C GLU A 43 1.41 2.74 10.21
N ILE A 44 1.65 1.58 9.57
CA ILE A 44 2.98 1.19 9.10
C ILE A 44 3.10 1.52 7.62
N GLY A 45 3.99 2.46 7.29
CA GLY A 45 4.28 2.91 5.93
C GLY A 45 3.10 3.61 5.26
N PRO A 46 2.67 4.78 5.75
CA PRO A 46 1.56 5.53 5.17
C PRO A 46 1.81 5.96 3.72
N GLY A 47 3.07 5.98 3.26
CA GLY A 47 3.45 6.58 1.99
C GLY A 47 3.05 8.05 1.97
N THR A 48 2.12 8.43 1.10
CA THR A 48 1.52 9.78 1.06
C THR A 48 0.11 9.84 1.67
N GLY A 49 -0.26 8.85 2.49
CA GLY A 49 -1.49 8.85 3.28
C GLY A 49 -2.73 8.36 2.53
N GLN A 50 -2.61 7.36 1.68
CA GLN A 50 -3.74 6.77 0.94
C GLN A 50 -4.79 6.14 1.86
N ALA A 51 -4.37 5.63 3.03
CA ALA A 51 -5.24 4.99 4.01
C ALA A 51 -5.38 5.77 5.33
N THR A 52 -4.71 6.91 5.47
CA THR A 52 -4.57 7.65 6.73
C THR A 52 -5.85 8.39 7.13
N GLU A 53 -6.43 9.15 6.20
CA GLU A 53 -7.47 10.14 6.52
C GLU A 53 -8.71 9.56 7.20
N PRO A 54 -9.29 8.43 6.76
CA PRO A 54 -10.48 7.86 7.39
C PRO A 54 -10.25 7.45 8.85
N ILE A 55 -9.04 6.96 9.14
CA ILE A 55 -8.67 6.53 10.51
C ILE A 55 -8.40 7.75 11.41
N VAL A 56 -7.66 8.75 10.94
CA VAL A 56 -7.43 10.00 11.69
C VAL A 56 -8.74 10.70 12.05
N LYS A 57 -9.72 10.68 11.15
CA LYS A 57 -11.06 11.29 11.36
C LYS A 57 -11.87 10.66 12.50
N THR A 58 -11.52 9.47 12.97
CA THR A 58 -12.16 8.89 14.17
C THR A 58 -11.84 9.66 15.46
N GLY A 59 -10.81 10.52 15.41
CA GLY A 59 -10.32 11.26 16.59
C GLY A 59 -9.38 10.47 17.47
N CYS A 60 -9.04 9.21 17.12
CA CYS A 60 -8.09 8.39 17.88
C CYS A 60 -6.71 9.06 17.97
N SER A 61 -5.93 8.75 18.99
CA SER A 61 -4.50 9.14 19.02
C SER A 61 -3.78 8.37 17.92
N TYR A 62 -3.25 9.08 16.93
CA TYR A 62 -2.74 8.49 15.71
C TYR A 62 -1.23 8.67 15.55
N LEU A 63 -0.55 7.58 15.31
CA LEU A 63 0.87 7.55 14.97
C LEU A 63 1.05 6.86 13.60
N ALA A 64 1.87 7.45 12.73
CA ALA A 64 2.39 6.80 11.55
C ALA A 64 3.90 6.61 11.65
N ILE A 65 4.43 5.54 11.08
CA ILE A 65 5.87 5.32 10.93
C ILE A 65 6.19 5.11 9.45
N GLU A 66 7.09 5.95 8.91
CA GLU A 66 7.47 5.95 7.50
C GLU A 66 8.99 5.89 7.36
N LEU A 67 9.46 4.97 6.50
CA LEU A 67 10.89 4.76 6.26
C LEU A 67 11.50 5.84 5.38
N GLY A 68 10.75 6.33 4.40
CA GLY A 68 11.15 7.37 3.46
C GLY A 68 11.07 8.75 4.10
N GLU A 69 12.14 9.54 4.00
CA GLU A 69 12.19 10.89 4.57
C GLU A 69 11.26 11.86 3.84
N ASN A 70 11.29 11.83 2.49
CA ASN A 70 10.46 12.70 1.66
C ASN A 70 8.97 12.34 1.77
N LEU A 71 8.64 11.03 1.83
CA LEU A 71 7.28 10.55 2.06
C LEU A 71 6.76 10.96 3.44
N ALA A 72 7.61 10.84 4.47
CA ALA A 72 7.26 11.25 5.83
C ALA A 72 6.99 12.76 5.92
N GLU A 73 7.84 13.59 5.29
CA GLU A 73 7.65 15.04 5.25
C GLU A 73 6.38 15.42 4.46
N TYR A 74 6.18 14.82 3.29
CA TYR A 74 4.98 15.02 2.47
C TYR A 74 3.71 14.72 3.29
N THR A 75 3.67 13.58 3.94
CA THR A 75 2.50 13.14 4.71
C THR A 75 2.30 13.98 5.97
N LYS A 76 3.37 14.39 6.65
CA LYS A 76 3.31 15.33 7.77
C LYS A 76 2.64 16.65 7.36
N ASN A 77 3.05 17.20 6.23
CA ASN A 77 2.50 18.46 5.73
C ASN A 77 1.02 18.31 5.32
N LYS A 78 0.69 17.22 4.64
CA LYS A 78 -0.67 16.90 4.18
C LYS A 78 -1.68 16.78 5.32
N PHE A 79 -1.28 16.19 6.44
CA PHE A 79 -2.14 15.95 7.62
C PHE A 79 -1.89 16.93 8.77
N SER A 80 -1.20 18.04 8.51
CA SER A 80 -0.83 19.04 9.54
C SER A 80 -2.02 19.72 10.25
N SER A 81 -3.22 19.66 9.66
CA SER A 81 -4.44 20.20 10.25
C SER A 81 -5.11 19.29 11.29
N TYR A 82 -4.63 18.04 11.44
CA TYR A 82 -5.17 17.09 12.40
C TYR A 82 -4.31 17.08 13.66
N ASP A 83 -4.80 17.62 14.77
CA ASP A 83 -4.06 17.69 16.06
C ASP A 83 -3.74 16.31 16.63
N ASN A 84 -4.52 15.29 16.29
CA ASN A 84 -4.34 13.92 16.73
C ASN A 84 -3.38 13.11 15.85
N PHE A 85 -2.84 13.67 14.75
CA PHE A 85 -1.93 12.99 13.83
C PHE A 85 -0.47 13.25 14.22
N LYS A 86 0.32 12.17 14.26
CA LYS A 86 1.78 12.21 14.38
C LYS A 86 2.41 11.25 13.40
N ILE A 87 3.57 11.62 12.86
CA ILE A 87 4.38 10.75 12.00
C ILE A 87 5.84 10.78 12.46
N VAL A 88 6.48 9.62 12.43
CA VAL A 88 7.91 9.43 12.72
C VAL A 88 8.59 8.90 11.47
N ASN A 89 9.67 9.53 11.04
CA ASN A 89 10.54 9.01 10.01
C ASN A 89 11.54 8.04 10.65
N ALA A 90 11.27 6.74 10.55
CA ALA A 90 12.09 5.68 11.10
C ALA A 90 11.80 4.33 10.43
N ASP A 91 12.69 3.36 10.64
CA ASP A 91 12.47 1.97 10.22
C ASP A 91 11.61 1.24 11.26
N PHE A 92 10.46 0.74 10.83
CA PHE A 92 9.56 -0.04 11.70
C PHE A 92 10.26 -1.23 12.35
N GLU A 93 11.17 -1.88 11.64
CA GLU A 93 11.85 -3.09 12.16
C GLU A 93 12.67 -2.79 13.42
N THR A 94 13.24 -1.59 13.53
CA THR A 94 14.17 -1.22 14.61
C THR A 94 13.63 -0.20 15.61
N TYR A 95 12.53 0.51 15.25
CA TYR A 95 11.95 1.54 16.13
C TYR A 95 11.31 0.92 17.38
N ASP A 96 11.60 1.49 18.55
CA ASP A 96 11.01 1.05 19.82
C ASP A 96 9.71 1.80 20.10
N PHE A 97 8.59 1.08 20.03
CA PHE A 97 7.25 1.59 20.37
C PHE A 97 6.89 1.37 21.85
N GLY A 98 7.69 0.61 22.61
CA GLY A 98 7.24 -0.01 23.86
C GLY A 98 6.24 -1.15 23.62
N HIS A 99 5.68 -1.71 24.69
CA HIS A 99 4.76 -2.84 24.64
C HIS A 99 3.30 -2.40 24.85
N HIS A 100 2.34 -3.09 24.24
CA HIS A 100 0.89 -2.91 24.48
C HIS A 100 0.41 -1.46 24.35
N GLN A 101 0.83 -0.77 23.28
CA GLN A 101 0.55 0.66 23.09
C GLN A 101 -0.71 0.92 22.25
N PHE A 102 -1.01 0.04 21.28
CA PHE A 102 -2.00 0.33 20.24
C PHE A 102 -3.24 -0.54 20.32
N ASP A 103 -4.39 0.06 20.07
CA ASP A 103 -5.67 -0.65 19.89
C ASP A 103 -5.83 -1.14 18.45
N LEU A 104 -5.25 -0.41 17.48
CA LEU A 104 -5.18 -0.75 16.07
C LEU A 104 -3.76 -0.58 15.56
N VAL A 105 -3.21 -1.62 14.92
CA VAL A 105 -2.04 -1.51 14.05
C VAL A 105 -2.48 -1.90 12.65
N TYR A 106 -2.21 -1.07 11.66
CA TYR A 106 -2.57 -1.40 10.29
C TYR A 106 -1.50 -1.03 9.27
N SER A 107 -1.57 -1.67 8.11
CA SER A 107 -0.66 -1.46 7.01
C SER A 107 -1.39 -1.60 5.68
N ALA A 108 -1.29 -0.59 4.83
CA ALA A 108 -1.87 -0.56 3.51
C ALA A 108 -0.78 -0.69 2.44
N ALA A 109 -0.62 -1.90 1.91
CA ALA A 109 0.38 -2.28 0.89
C ALA A 109 1.85 -2.01 1.29
N THR A 110 2.16 -2.12 2.61
CA THR A 110 3.53 -1.94 3.11
C THR A 110 4.07 -3.15 3.85
N ILE A 111 3.24 -3.88 4.62
CA ILE A 111 3.72 -4.97 5.49
C ILE A 111 4.50 -6.06 4.75
N GLN A 112 4.24 -6.29 3.48
CA GLN A 112 4.95 -7.26 2.65
C GLN A 112 6.43 -6.89 2.38
N TRP A 113 6.86 -5.67 2.74
CA TRP A 113 8.26 -5.23 2.68
C TRP A 113 9.06 -5.61 3.93
N ILE A 114 8.38 -6.06 4.97
CA ILE A 114 8.95 -6.43 6.26
C ILE A 114 8.94 -7.95 6.36
N PRO A 115 10.07 -8.60 6.71
CA PRO A 115 10.10 -10.04 6.93
C PRO A 115 9.03 -10.48 7.92
N GLU A 116 8.30 -11.53 7.61
CA GLU A 116 7.17 -12.04 8.41
C GLU A 116 7.58 -12.32 9.86
N GLU A 117 8.75 -12.93 10.03
CA GLU A 117 9.34 -13.31 11.31
C GLU A 117 9.75 -12.11 12.18
N ILE A 118 9.83 -10.91 11.60
CA ILE A 118 10.08 -9.64 12.31
C ILE A 118 8.77 -8.90 12.51
N GLY A 119 8.01 -8.73 11.43
CA GLY A 119 6.82 -7.87 11.40
C GLY A 119 5.72 -8.37 12.31
N PHE A 120 5.31 -9.63 12.18
CA PHE A 120 4.17 -10.15 12.93
C PHE A 120 4.41 -10.26 14.44
N PRO A 121 5.55 -10.80 14.92
CA PRO A 121 5.85 -10.78 16.36
C PRO A 121 5.90 -9.37 16.95
N LYS A 122 6.48 -8.41 16.22
CA LYS A 122 6.56 -7.03 16.68
C LYS A 122 5.19 -6.38 16.76
N ILE A 123 4.33 -6.57 15.75
CA ILE A 123 2.96 -6.07 15.77
C ILE A 123 2.17 -6.69 16.92
N TYR A 124 2.34 -8.01 17.14
CA TYR A 124 1.71 -8.68 18.28
C TYR A 124 2.14 -8.07 19.62
N ASP A 125 3.42 -7.78 19.79
CA ASP A 125 3.94 -7.23 21.03
C ASP A 125 3.43 -5.81 21.33
N ILE A 126 3.40 -4.92 20.33
CA ILE A 126 2.95 -3.54 20.50
C ILE A 126 1.43 -3.36 20.58
N LEU A 127 0.65 -4.34 20.13
CA LEU A 127 -0.80 -4.34 20.29
C LEU A 127 -1.20 -4.60 21.76
N LYS A 128 -2.21 -3.88 22.22
CA LYS A 128 -2.92 -4.20 23.48
C LYS A 128 -3.67 -5.53 23.35
N ASN A 129 -4.03 -6.14 24.48
CA ASN A 129 -4.97 -7.27 24.46
C ASN A 129 -6.30 -6.82 23.82
N ASN A 130 -6.90 -7.68 23.02
CA ASN A 130 -8.03 -7.38 22.13
C ASN A 130 -7.74 -6.32 21.03
N GLY A 131 -6.50 -5.90 20.87
CA GLY A 131 -6.08 -5.02 19.80
C GLY A 131 -6.23 -5.68 18.42
N THR A 132 -6.35 -4.87 17.39
CA THR A 132 -6.58 -5.30 16.00
C THR A 132 -5.33 -5.11 15.17
N PHE A 133 -4.98 -6.12 14.38
CA PHE A 133 -4.07 -5.98 13.24
C PHE A 133 -4.88 -6.01 11.95
N ALA A 134 -4.71 -4.98 11.10
CA ALA A 134 -5.37 -4.90 9.79
C ALA A 134 -4.35 -4.75 8.67
N MET A 135 -4.48 -5.55 7.62
CA MET A 135 -3.62 -5.51 6.43
C MET A 135 -4.46 -5.32 5.18
N MET A 136 -4.06 -4.38 4.33
CA MET A 136 -4.75 -4.08 3.08
C MET A 136 -3.81 -4.26 1.91
N LEU A 137 -4.30 -4.84 0.82
CA LEU A 137 -3.59 -4.90 -0.46
C LEU A 137 -4.56 -4.79 -1.62
N THR A 138 -4.06 -4.31 -2.75
CA THR A 138 -4.81 -4.28 -4.01
C THR A 138 -4.20 -5.25 -5.00
N ARG A 139 -5.03 -6.08 -5.63
CA ARG A 139 -4.69 -6.92 -6.78
C ARG A 139 -5.44 -6.37 -7.98
N THR A 140 -4.74 -6.07 -9.05
CA THR A 140 -5.32 -5.56 -10.29
C THR A 140 -5.32 -6.64 -11.34
N ASP A 141 -6.48 -6.90 -11.94
CA ASP A 141 -6.62 -7.73 -13.13
C ASP A 141 -6.72 -6.81 -14.36
N GLU A 142 -5.71 -6.90 -15.20
CA GLU A 142 -5.58 -6.14 -16.45
C GLU A 142 -6.02 -6.98 -17.66
N LYS A 143 -6.11 -8.31 -17.50
CA LYS A 143 -6.35 -9.26 -18.59
C LYS A 143 -7.82 -9.42 -18.90
N SER A 144 -8.66 -9.58 -17.88
CA SER A 144 -10.06 -10.02 -18.05
C SER A 144 -10.92 -9.04 -18.85
N ALA A 145 -10.59 -7.74 -18.83
CA ALA A 145 -11.32 -6.72 -19.59
C ALA A 145 -11.00 -6.77 -21.09
N ASN A 146 -9.73 -7.00 -21.46
CA ASN A 146 -9.26 -6.99 -22.86
C ASN A 146 -7.97 -7.81 -23.00
N GLU A 147 -8.12 -9.12 -23.20
CA GLU A 147 -6.98 -10.02 -23.36
C GLU A 147 -6.06 -9.67 -24.55
N PRO A 148 -6.54 -9.28 -25.74
CA PRO A 148 -5.66 -8.84 -26.83
C PRO A 148 -4.80 -7.63 -26.48
N LEU A 149 -5.36 -6.64 -25.81
CA LEU A 149 -4.59 -5.49 -25.30
C LEU A 149 -3.57 -5.92 -24.26
N TYR A 150 -3.98 -6.76 -23.29
CA TYR A 150 -3.08 -7.30 -22.29
C TYR A 150 -1.88 -7.99 -22.93
N LEU A 151 -2.09 -8.88 -23.91
CA LEU A 151 -1.01 -9.57 -24.61
C LEU A 151 -0.07 -8.59 -25.32
N LYS A 152 -0.64 -7.53 -25.93
CA LYS A 152 0.18 -6.48 -26.58
C LYS A 152 1.04 -5.71 -25.56
N ILE A 153 0.51 -5.44 -24.37
CA ILE A 153 1.28 -4.84 -23.28
C ILE A 153 2.38 -5.81 -22.81
N GLN A 154 2.08 -7.11 -22.69
CA GLN A 154 3.09 -8.12 -22.29
C GLN A 154 4.27 -8.23 -23.29
N GLU A 155 4.06 -7.97 -24.58
CA GLU A 155 5.17 -7.86 -25.54
C GLU A 155 6.17 -6.75 -25.15
N MET A 156 5.66 -5.60 -24.68
CA MET A 156 6.51 -4.49 -24.22
C MET A 156 7.27 -4.83 -22.94
N TYR A 157 6.62 -5.55 -22.02
CA TYR A 157 7.31 -6.09 -20.82
C TYR A 157 8.44 -7.04 -21.22
N ALA A 158 8.19 -7.97 -22.13
CA ALA A 158 9.19 -8.94 -22.59
C ALA A 158 10.38 -8.29 -23.29
N GLU A 159 10.14 -7.22 -24.05
CA GLU A 159 11.18 -6.59 -24.89
C GLU A 159 11.97 -5.52 -24.15
N TYR A 160 11.32 -4.68 -23.33
CA TYR A 160 11.93 -3.47 -22.79
C TYR A 160 11.96 -3.39 -21.26
N PHE A 161 11.22 -4.26 -20.53
CA PHE A 161 11.17 -4.16 -19.07
C PHE A 161 12.42 -4.78 -18.44
N GLN A 162 13.42 -3.93 -18.15
CA GLN A 162 14.68 -4.34 -17.54
C GLN A 162 14.92 -3.55 -16.25
N PRO A 163 14.23 -3.88 -15.15
CA PRO A 163 14.43 -3.20 -13.88
C PRO A 163 15.81 -3.54 -13.30
N GLN A 164 16.44 -2.57 -12.64
CA GLN A 164 17.73 -2.77 -11.99
C GLN A 164 17.64 -3.64 -10.73
N THR A 165 16.46 -3.74 -10.16
CA THR A 165 16.22 -4.50 -8.93
C THR A 165 14.89 -5.20 -9.05
N GLU A 166 14.87 -6.51 -8.77
CA GLU A 166 13.65 -7.28 -8.67
C GLU A 166 13.08 -7.18 -7.26
N TYR A 167 11.77 -7.01 -7.18
CA TYR A 167 11.03 -7.09 -5.94
C TYR A 167 10.76 -8.55 -5.59
N THR A 168 11.32 -9.03 -4.51
CA THR A 168 11.23 -10.44 -4.10
C THR A 168 10.43 -10.66 -2.81
N CYS A 169 9.88 -9.61 -2.20
CA CYS A 169 9.13 -9.77 -0.97
C CYS A 169 7.82 -10.53 -1.22
N SER A 170 7.63 -11.58 -0.47
CA SER A 170 6.36 -12.32 -0.42
C SER A 170 5.93 -12.48 1.03
N LEU A 171 4.70 -12.11 1.32
CA LEU A 171 4.08 -12.29 2.63
C LEU A 171 2.86 -13.19 2.49
N ASN A 172 2.75 -14.20 3.33
CA ASN A 172 1.50 -14.95 3.46
C ASN A 172 0.64 -14.32 4.55
N TYR A 173 -0.32 -13.50 4.14
CA TYR A 173 -1.22 -12.79 5.05
C TYR A 173 -2.02 -13.69 5.98
N ASN A 174 -2.20 -14.97 5.63
CA ASN A 174 -2.90 -15.95 6.46
C ASN A 174 -2.03 -16.51 7.59
N ASN A 175 -0.73 -16.20 7.61
CA ASN A 175 0.17 -16.72 8.64
C ASN A 175 0.03 -16.05 10.02
N THR A 176 -0.83 -15.05 10.16
CA THR A 176 -1.06 -14.35 11.44
C THR A 176 -1.37 -15.30 12.59
N GLU A 177 -2.12 -16.40 12.33
CA GLU A 177 -2.44 -17.42 13.34
C GLU A 177 -1.18 -18.07 13.96
N LYS A 178 -0.12 -18.27 13.17
CA LYS A 178 1.15 -18.85 13.64
C LYS A 178 1.84 -17.97 14.70
N TYR A 179 1.49 -16.70 14.73
CA TYR A 179 2.04 -15.69 15.65
C TYR A 179 1.09 -15.36 16.81
N GLY A 180 0.04 -16.17 17.00
CA GLY A 180 -0.87 -16.06 18.14
C GLY A 180 -2.08 -15.16 17.94
N PHE A 181 -2.29 -14.64 16.73
CA PHE A 181 -3.51 -13.89 16.41
C PHE A 181 -4.71 -14.83 16.28
N THR A 182 -5.89 -14.31 16.62
CA THR A 182 -7.19 -15.01 16.57
C THR A 182 -8.21 -14.18 15.78
N ASP A 183 -9.44 -14.69 15.67
CA ASP A 183 -10.57 -14.02 15.01
C ASP A 183 -10.21 -13.46 13.63
N ILE A 184 -9.56 -14.32 12.82
CA ILE A 184 -9.03 -13.94 11.53
C ILE A 184 -10.16 -13.85 10.51
N GLU A 185 -10.28 -12.68 9.86
CA GLU A 185 -11.22 -12.43 8.77
C GLU A 185 -10.49 -11.99 7.51
N CYS A 186 -11.07 -12.33 6.36
CA CYS A 186 -10.62 -11.84 5.05
C CYS A 186 -11.82 -11.34 4.27
N ARG A 187 -11.80 -10.05 3.89
CA ARG A 187 -12.89 -9.39 3.15
C ARG A 187 -12.37 -8.89 1.81
N HIS A 188 -13.25 -8.86 0.79
CA HIS A 188 -12.90 -8.45 -0.56
C HIS A 188 -13.83 -7.33 -1.04
N TYR A 189 -13.23 -6.31 -1.67
CA TYR A 189 -13.93 -5.17 -2.26
C TYR A 189 -13.51 -5.06 -3.72
N HIS A 190 -14.45 -4.75 -4.60
CA HIS A 190 -14.20 -4.70 -6.03
C HIS A 190 -14.41 -3.28 -6.56
N LYS A 191 -13.48 -2.85 -7.40
CA LYS A 191 -13.53 -1.54 -8.05
C LYS A 191 -13.09 -1.69 -9.50
N THR A 192 -13.78 -0.98 -10.39
CA THR A 192 -13.38 -0.85 -11.79
C THR A 192 -12.79 0.53 -12.02
N ARG A 193 -11.68 0.59 -12.74
CA ARG A 193 -11.06 1.83 -13.21
C ARG A 193 -10.91 1.81 -14.71
N GLU A 194 -11.16 2.94 -15.35
CA GLU A 194 -10.84 3.17 -16.75
C GLU A 194 -9.77 4.25 -16.83
N LEU A 195 -8.70 3.95 -17.55
CA LEU A 195 -7.57 4.84 -17.73
C LEU A 195 -7.25 5.01 -19.22
N ASN A 196 -6.89 6.20 -19.63
CA ASN A 196 -6.26 6.40 -20.93
C ASN A 196 -4.78 5.98 -20.92
N ALA A 197 -4.11 6.00 -22.06
CA ALA A 197 -2.73 5.56 -22.21
C ALA A 197 -1.75 6.32 -21.28
N ASP A 198 -1.92 7.64 -21.13
CA ASP A 198 -1.04 8.46 -20.31
C ASP A 198 -1.29 8.26 -18.81
N GLU A 199 -2.54 8.11 -18.41
CA GLU A 199 -2.92 7.79 -17.03
C GLU A 199 -2.43 6.40 -16.61
N TYR A 200 -2.57 5.40 -17.50
CA TYR A 200 -2.07 4.05 -17.22
C TYR A 200 -0.55 4.04 -17.07
N VAL A 201 0.19 4.69 -17.96
CA VAL A 201 1.65 4.81 -17.85
C VAL A 201 2.05 5.56 -16.59
N SER A 202 1.34 6.63 -16.22
CA SER A 202 1.60 7.37 -14.98
C SER A 202 1.36 6.49 -13.75
N TRP A 203 0.30 5.68 -13.75
CA TRP A 203 0.02 4.73 -12.68
C TRP A 203 1.11 3.65 -12.55
N ILE A 204 1.46 2.93 -13.64
CA ILE A 204 2.49 1.88 -13.59
C ILE A 204 3.88 2.45 -13.25
N SER A 205 4.18 3.69 -13.65
CA SER A 205 5.46 4.34 -13.36
C SER A 205 5.72 4.54 -11.86
N THR A 206 4.67 4.48 -11.03
CA THR A 206 4.79 4.53 -9.56
C THR A 206 5.05 3.15 -8.93
N HIS A 207 5.11 2.06 -9.70
CA HIS A 207 5.42 0.73 -9.16
C HIS A 207 6.94 0.59 -8.92
N ALA A 208 7.31 -0.13 -7.87
CA ALA A 208 8.70 -0.22 -7.40
C ALA A 208 9.71 -0.57 -8.50
N SER A 209 9.47 -1.64 -9.25
CA SER A 209 10.38 -2.06 -10.33
C SER A 209 10.40 -1.09 -11.51
N HIS A 210 9.29 -0.37 -11.77
CA HIS A 210 9.18 0.59 -12.86
C HIS A 210 9.98 1.88 -12.57
N ILE A 211 10.05 2.30 -11.30
CA ILE A 211 10.85 3.45 -10.87
C ILE A 211 12.33 3.24 -11.21
N THR A 212 12.79 2.00 -11.18
CA THR A 212 14.21 1.64 -11.40
C THR A 212 14.61 1.49 -12.87
N LEU A 213 13.66 1.60 -13.80
CA LEU A 213 13.96 1.52 -15.23
C LEU A 213 14.89 2.64 -15.67
N GLN A 214 15.86 2.28 -16.53
CA GLN A 214 16.87 3.21 -17.06
C GLN A 214 16.72 3.42 -18.56
N GLU A 215 17.20 4.56 -19.04
CA GLU A 215 17.31 4.81 -20.48
C GLU A 215 18.33 3.87 -21.14
N PRO A 216 18.14 3.47 -22.41
CA PRO A 216 17.02 3.85 -23.29
C PRO A 216 15.77 2.97 -23.16
N TYR A 217 15.79 1.96 -22.32
CA TYR A 217 14.71 0.99 -22.15
C TYR A 217 13.45 1.62 -21.55
N LYS A 218 13.63 2.56 -20.60
CA LYS A 218 12.52 3.26 -19.93
C LYS A 218 11.60 3.98 -20.93
N SER A 219 12.17 4.82 -21.79
CA SER A 219 11.40 5.57 -22.80
C SER A 219 10.71 4.63 -23.77
N LYS A 220 11.43 3.62 -24.31
CA LYS A 220 10.86 2.65 -25.26
C LYS A 220 9.71 1.84 -24.64
N PHE A 221 9.87 1.41 -23.40
CA PHE A 221 8.85 0.68 -22.67
C PHE A 221 7.56 1.51 -22.53
N TYR A 222 7.66 2.73 -22.02
CA TYR A 222 6.48 3.56 -21.79
C TYR A 222 5.82 4.06 -23.09
N GLU A 223 6.60 4.35 -24.14
CA GLU A 223 6.05 4.68 -25.47
C GLU A 223 5.32 3.48 -26.08
N GLY A 224 5.93 2.29 -26.04
CA GLY A 224 5.31 1.06 -26.54
C GLY A 224 3.98 0.74 -25.83
N ILE A 225 3.91 0.93 -24.50
CA ILE A 225 2.68 0.78 -23.73
C ILE A 225 1.61 1.80 -24.17
N ARG A 226 1.97 3.08 -24.34
CA ARG A 226 1.02 4.10 -24.82
C ARG A 226 0.47 3.76 -26.19
N ASP A 227 1.33 3.35 -27.10
CA ASP A 227 0.94 3.00 -28.47
C ASP A 227 0.05 1.75 -28.50
N ALA A 228 0.35 0.76 -27.66
CA ALA A 228 -0.52 -0.40 -27.47
C ALA A 228 -1.93 0.03 -27.06
N ILE A 229 -2.07 0.82 -25.98
CA ILE A 229 -3.38 1.27 -25.48
C ILE A 229 -4.10 2.16 -26.52
N ARG A 230 -3.40 3.07 -27.18
CA ARG A 230 -3.97 3.93 -28.23
C ARG A 230 -4.51 3.12 -29.41
N SER A 231 -3.83 2.02 -29.79
CA SER A 231 -4.27 1.13 -30.87
C SER A 231 -5.57 0.38 -30.56
N PHE A 232 -5.94 0.31 -29.27
CA PHE A 232 -7.20 -0.30 -28.77
C PHE A 232 -8.22 0.75 -28.31
N GLY A 233 -8.18 1.97 -28.86
CA GLY A 233 -9.18 3.00 -28.57
C GLY A 233 -8.81 3.93 -27.41
N ASN A 234 -7.55 3.95 -26.99
CA ASN A 234 -6.99 4.81 -25.94
C ASN A 234 -7.71 4.66 -24.59
N ASN A 235 -8.16 3.45 -24.27
CA ASN A 235 -8.77 3.11 -23.00
C ASN A 235 -8.35 1.71 -22.55
N ILE A 236 -8.06 1.57 -21.26
CA ILE A 236 -7.81 0.29 -20.58
C ILE A 236 -8.66 0.21 -19.33
N THR A 237 -9.39 -0.88 -19.19
CA THR A 237 -10.22 -1.18 -18.02
C THR A 237 -9.46 -2.11 -17.09
N LEU A 238 -9.40 -1.73 -15.81
CA LEU A 238 -8.74 -2.47 -14.74
C LEU A 238 -9.76 -2.90 -13.70
N TYR A 239 -9.71 -4.16 -13.29
CA TYR A 239 -10.54 -4.68 -12.21
C TYR A 239 -9.67 -4.83 -10.96
N ASP A 240 -9.85 -3.93 -10.00
CA ASP A 240 -9.16 -4.00 -8.72
C ASP A 240 -9.95 -4.85 -7.72
N THR A 241 -9.27 -5.80 -7.09
CA THR A 241 -9.74 -6.46 -5.89
C THR A 241 -8.91 -5.98 -4.71
N ILE A 242 -9.54 -5.23 -3.81
CA ILE A 242 -8.92 -4.80 -2.57
C ILE A 242 -9.21 -5.88 -1.52
N VAL A 243 -8.18 -6.38 -0.87
CA VAL A 243 -8.29 -7.43 0.15
C VAL A 243 -7.94 -6.84 1.49
N LEU A 244 -8.82 -7.02 2.46
CA LEU A 244 -8.62 -6.67 3.86
C LEU A 244 -8.49 -7.95 4.69
N TYR A 245 -7.37 -8.09 5.38
CA TYR A 245 -7.15 -9.08 6.41
C TYR A 245 -7.25 -8.43 7.77
N LEU A 246 -8.02 -9.01 8.66
CA LEU A 246 -8.22 -8.58 10.04
C LEU A 246 -7.85 -9.71 10.99
N ALA A 247 -7.23 -9.37 12.11
CA ALA A 247 -6.89 -10.33 13.15
C ALA A 247 -6.89 -9.66 14.53
N LYS A 248 -7.15 -10.41 15.58
CA LYS A 248 -7.11 -9.95 16.97
C LYS A 248 -5.90 -10.51 17.71
N LYS A 249 -5.32 -9.69 18.59
CA LYS A 249 -4.50 -10.19 19.69
C LYS A 249 -5.44 -10.54 20.84
N PRO A 250 -5.48 -11.80 21.32
CA PRO A 250 -6.32 -12.20 22.46
C PRO A 250 -5.98 -11.47 23.75
#